data_66efe5e0990af976365e3c0d2f788f15
#
_entry.id   66efe5e0990af976365e3c0d2f788f15
#
_cell.length_a   1.000
_cell.length_b   1.000
_cell.length_c   1.000
_cell.angle_alpha   90.00
_cell.angle_beta   90.00
_cell.angle_gamma   90.00
#
_symmetry.space_group_name_H-M   'P 1'
#
loop_
_entity.id
_entity.type
_entity.pdbx_description
1 polymer ?
#
loop_
_entity_poly.entity_id
_entity_poly.type
_entity_poly.pdbx_seq_one_letter_code
_entity_poly.pdbx_strand_id
1 'polypeptide(L)' 'MSQLVIRQRKSAIGERDAAVRTLRTLGLRRNGQEVELADSPTVRGLLRRVAHLVEFSEKK' A
#
# COMPACT_ATOMS: atom_id res chain seq x y z
N MET A 1 4.29 2.46 19.34
CA MET A 1 4.78 2.38 17.95
C MET A 1 3.65 2.72 17.00
N SER A 2 3.99 3.45 15.96
CA SER A 2 3.01 3.90 14.98
C SER A 2 2.65 2.78 14.00
N GLN A 3 1.41 2.80 13.54
CA GLN A 3 0.96 1.90 12.48
C GLN A 3 0.50 2.75 11.32
N LEU A 4 0.61 2.20 10.13
CA LEU A 4 0.15 2.85 8.91
C LEU A 4 -1.13 2.17 8.44
N VAL A 5 -2.13 2.98 8.17
CA VAL A 5 -3.38 2.52 7.54
C VAL A 5 -3.26 2.84 6.05
N ILE A 6 -3.33 1.81 5.23
CA ILE A 6 -3.12 1.92 3.80
C ILE A 6 -4.39 1.48 3.09
N ARG A 7 -4.89 2.33 2.20
CA ARG A 7 -6.10 2.03 1.44
C ARG A 7 -5.80 2.15 -0.05
N GLN A 8 -6.17 1.15 -0.82
CA GLN A 8 -6.02 1.18 -2.26
C GLN A 8 -7.08 2.09 -2.87
N ARG A 9 -6.62 3.12 -3.59
CA ARG A 9 -7.50 4.11 -4.22
C ARG A 9 -7.84 3.75 -5.66
N LYS A 10 -6.89 3.15 -6.36
CA LYS A 10 -7.03 2.83 -7.77
C LYS A 10 -6.74 1.36 -8.02
N SER A 11 -7.39 0.79 -9.03
CA SER A 11 -7.14 -0.57 -9.45
C SER A 11 -5.70 -0.71 -9.97
N ALA A 12 -5.10 -1.88 -9.72
CA ALA A 12 -3.79 -2.21 -10.27
C ALA A 12 -3.89 -2.73 -11.72
N ILE A 13 -5.08 -2.79 -12.28
CA ILE A 13 -5.28 -3.23 -13.67
C ILE A 13 -4.54 -2.28 -14.61
N GLY A 14 -3.67 -2.83 -15.45
CA GLY A 14 -2.86 -2.04 -16.36
C GLY A 14 -1.54 -1.57 -15.78
N GLU A 15 -1.29 -1.80 -14.51
CA GLU A 15 -0.02 -1.45 -13.87
C GLU A 15 1.04 -2.51 -14.15
N ARG A 16 2.31 -2.08 -14.02
CA ARG A 16 3.43 -3.00 -14.18
C ARG A 16 3.44 -4.07 -13.09
N ASP A 17 4.01 -5.23 -13.42
CA ASP A 17 4.11 -6.34 -12.48
C ASP A 17 4.73 -5.94 -11.15
N ALA A 18 5.72 -5.07 -11.17
CA ALA A 18 6.38 -4.61 -9.95
C ALA A 18 5.39 -3.92 -9.01
N ALA A 19 4.51 -3.07 -9.54
CA ALA A 19 3.49 -2.39 -8.73
C ALA A 19 2.48 -3.39 -8.17
N VAL A 20 2.06 -4.34 -8.98
CA VAL A 20 1.12 -5.38 -8.55
C VAL A 20 1.73 -6.22 -7.42
N ARG A 21 2.98 -6.61 -7.57
CA ARG A 21 3.69 -7.38 -6.54
C ARG A 21 3.82 -6.59 -5.24
N THR A 22 4.10 -5.30 -5.35
CA THR A 22 4.22 -4.43 -4.18
C THR A 22 2.88 -4.36 -3.43
N LEU A 23 1.78 -4.20 -4.16
CA LEU A 23 0.46 -4.19 -3.54
C LEU A 23 0.15 -5.50 -2.85
N ARG A 24 0.50 -6.63 -3.46
CA ARG A 24 0.31 -7.95 -2.85
C ARG A 24 1.12 -8.10 -1.57
N THR A 25 2.36 -7.62 -1.57
CA THR A 25 3.21 -7.67 -0.39
C THR A 25 2.61 -6.84 0.74
N LEU A 26 1.96 -5.73 0.40
CA LEU A 26 1.27 -4.90 1.39
C LEU A 26 -0.06 -5.52 1.84
N GLY A 27 -0.56 -6.53 1.15
CA GLY A 27 -1.83 -7.16 1.48
C GLY A 27 -3.02 -6.56 0.76
N LEU A 28 -2.78 -5.67 -0.19
CA LEU A 28 -3.84 -5.01 -0.96
C LEU A 28 -4.09 -5.79 -2.25
N ARG A 29 -5.30 -6.28 -2.42
CA ARG A 29 -5.67 -7.06 -3.60
C ARG A 29 -6.83 -6.47 -4.37
N ARG A 30 -7.61 -5.59 -3.73
CA ARG A 30 -8.81 -5.02 -4.33
C ARG A 30 -8.84 -3.52 -4.15
N ASN A 31 -9.43 -2.85 -5.13
CA ASN A 31 -9.66 -1.43 -5.02
C ASN A 31 -10.57 -1.15 -3.81
N GLY A 32 -10.17 -0.22 -2.99
CA GLY A 32 -10.91 0.14 -1.78
C GLY A 32 -10.56 -0.68 -0.54
N GLN A 33 -9.72 -1.70 -0.69
CA GLN A 33 -9.27 -2.50 0.44
C GLN A 33 -8.37 -1.67 1.35
N GLU A 34 -8.49 -1.89 2.65
CA GLU A 34 -7.70 -1.19 3.65
C GLU A 34 -6.94 -2.18 4.52
N VAL A 35 -5.69 -1.88 4.82
CA VAL A 35 -4.87 -2.70 5.70
C VAL A 35 -4.11 -1.84 6.69
N GLU A 36 -3.76 -2.42 7.83
CA GLU A 36 -2.92 -1.77 8.83
C GLU A 36 -1.59 -2.51 8.90
N LEU A 37 -0.50 -1.77 8.80
CA LEU A 37 0.85 -2.32 8.85
C LEU A 37 1.70 -1.51 9.81
N ALA A 38 2.66 -2.18 10.45
CA ALA A 38 3.61 -1.47 11.30
C ALA A 38 4.45 -0.51 10.46
N ASP A 39 4.64 0.68 10.98
CA ASP A 39 5.48 1.67 10.31
C ASP A 39 6.94 1.20 10.36
N SER A 40 7.51 0.97 9.19
CA SER A 40 8.91 0.55 9.07
C SER A 40 9.49 1.10 7.78
N PRO A 41 10.84 1.21 7.70
CA PRO A 41 11.47 1.65 6.46
C PRO A 41 11.11 0.77 5.26
N THR A 42 10.94 -0.54 5.48
CA THR A 42 10.56 -1.47 4.43
C THR A 42 9.17 -1.14 3.89
N VAL A 43 8.20 -0.96 4.78
CA VAL A 43 6.83 -0.63 4.40
C VAL A 43 6.80 0.72 3.69
N ARG A 44 7.51 1.70 4.20
CA ARG A 44 7.55 3.02 3.56
C ARG A 44 8.16 2.97 2.16
N GLY A 45 9.20 2.14 1.98
CA GLY A 45 9.80 1.94 0.67
C GLY A 45 8.82 1.32 -0.33
N LEU A 46 8.03 0.36 0.13
CA LEU A 46 7.00 -0.26 -0.70
C LEU A 46 5.89 0.74 -1.06
N LEU A 47 5.48 1.56 -0.10
CA LEU A 47 4.45 2.57 -0.33
C LEU A 47 4.87 3.60 -1.36
N ARG A 48 6.14 3.98 -1.38
CA ARG A 48 6.65 4.93 -2.36
C ARG A 48 6.44 4.45 -3.79
N ARG A 49 6.56 3.15 -4.00
CA ARG A 49 6.43 2.55 -5.34
C ARG A 49 5.01 2.60 -5.85
N VAL A 50 4.04 2.58 -4.95
CA VAL A 50 2.62 2.54 -5.32
C VAL A 50 1.84 3.73 -4.76
N ALA A 51 2.53 4.80 -4.40
CA ALA A 51 1.89 5.98 -3.81
C ALA A 51 0.79 6.56 -4.70
N HIS A 52 0.92 6.41 -6.01
CA HIS A 52 -0.09 6.89 -6.95
C HIS A 52 -1.35 6.03 -6.97
N LEU A 53 -1.31 4.86 -6.35
CA LEU A 53 -2.42 3.91 -6.32
C LEU A 53 -3.09 3.81 -4.94
N VAL A 54 -2.44 4.30 -3.91
CA VAL A 54 -2.90 4.11 -2.53
C VAL A 54 -2.88 5.42 -1.76
N GLU A 55 -3.69 5.45 -0.71
CA GLU A 55 -3.60 6.47 0.34
C GLU A 55 -3.09 5.79 1.60
N PHE A 56 -2.28 6.50 2.35
CA PHE A 56 -1.89 5.99 3.65
C PHE A 56 -1.84 7.12 4.65
N SER A 57 -2.08 6.76 5.91
CA SER A 57 -1.99 7.70 7.01
C SER A 57 -1.40 7.00 8.22
N GLU A 58 -0.81 7.77 9.08
CA GLU A 58 -0.25 7.25 10.32
C GLU A 58 -1.35 7.17 11.37
N LYS A 59 -1.46 5.99 11.98
CA LYS A 59 -2.41 5.76 13.06
C LYS A 59 -1.64 5.67 14.37
N LYS A 60 -2.01 6.50 15.29
CA LYS A 60 -1.40 6.48 16.62
C LYS A 60 -2.13 5.53 17.54
#